data_1b9b6b6eb4b665cc912579320762b333
#
_entry.id   1b9b6b6eb4b665cc912579320762b333
#
_cell.length_a   1.000
_cell.length_b   1.000
_cell.length_c   1.000
_cell.angle_alpha   90.00
_cell.angle_beta   90.00
_cell.angle_gamma   90.00
#
_symmetry.space_group_name_H-M   'P 1'
#
loop_
_entity.id
_entity.type
_entity.pdbx_description
1 polymer ?
#
loop_
_entity_poly.entity_id
_entity_poly.type
_entity_poly.pdbx_seq_one_letter_code
_entity_poly.pdbx_strand_id
1 'polypeptide(L)'
;ICEACLHGDYTKAIRHRCDKGSKAGTRLRVIAMKLYKAIKVFDDVDHFICTCEFSKNKLIEGGIPAKKISCVPTFIDADEITPCYENDKYFLFLGRMAHQKGTIYAIEAMKYLKDTDFVLKITGQVSDSEEDQAIWKYVQENKLEDKVVFTGFKHGKELEKLISRATCIVCPAIWYENMPNTVIEAYAYGKPVVASRIGSLAEIVEDNITGLLFEMKNSKDLAEKLWRFVTEEGLSRRLGMEAREICEQKYSKDTHMRKVIKILRS
;
A
#
# COMPACT_ATOMS: atom_id res chain seq x y z
N ILE A 1 -5.03 11.61 7.55
CA ILE A 1 -5.08 10.54 8.57
C ILE A 1 -5.36 11.18 9.92
N CYS A 2 -6.19 10.55 10.72
CA CYS A 2 -6.58 11.07 12.01
C CYS A 2 -6.33 10.03 13.12
N GLU A 3 -5.48 10.35 14.08
CA GLU A 3 -5.17 9.52 15.24
C GLU A 3 -5.80 10.04 16.55
N ALA A 4 -6.69 11.01 16.43
CA ALA A 4 -7.23 11.74 17.56
C ALA A 4 -7.96 10.90 18.63
N CYS A 5 -8.39 9.68 18.28
CA CYS A 5 -9.09 8.77 19.19
C CYS A 5 -8.18 7.68 19.78
N LEU A 6 -6.91 7.65 19.40
CA LEU A 6 -5.98 6.56 19.77
C LEU A 6 -5.84 6.41 21.29
N HIS A 7 -5.82 7.53 22.02
CA HIS A 7 -5.70 7.53 23.47
C HIS A 7 -7.05 7.50 24.22
N GLY A 8 -8.16 7.18 23.53
CA GLY A 8 -9.48 6.98 24.15
C GLY A 8 -10.34 8.22 24.27
N ASP A 9 -9.91 9.39 23.78
CA ASP A 9 -10.79 10.54 23.62
C ASP A 9 -11.56 10.45 22.30
N TYR A 10 -12.80 9.96 22.38
CA TYR A 10 -13.67 9.77 21.22
C TYR A 10 -14.56 10.99 20.89
N THR A 11 -14.38 12.13 21.56
CA THR A 11 -15.20 13.34 21.31
C THR A 11 -15.03 13.84 19.88
N LYS A 12 -13.81 13.76 19.34
CA LYS A 12 -13.50 14.12 17.96
C LYS A 12 -14.20 13.22 16.95
N ALA A 13 -14.31 11.90 17.23
CA ALA A 13 -15.03 10.97 16.36
C ALA A 13 -16.49 11.40 16.18
N ILE A 14 -17.17 11.78 17.30
CA ILE A 14 -18.56 12.26 17.27
C ILE A 14 -18.68 13.58 16.51
N ARG A 15 -17.75 14.51 16.73
CA ARG A 15 -17.70 15.80 16.05
C ARG A 15 -17.54 15.64 14.54
N HIS A 16 -16.65 14.77 14.11
CA HIS A 16 -16.36 14.51 12.70
C HIS A 16 -17.28 13.48 12.04
N ARG A 17 -18.25 12.89 12.78
CA ARG A 17 -19.18 11.87 12.28
C ARG A 17 -18.45 10.73 11.56
N CYS A 18 -17.42 10.16 12.20
CA CYS A 18 -16.47 9.24 11.56
C CYS A 18 -17.09 7.91 11.07
N ASP A 19 -18.30 7.55 11.51
CA ASP A 19 -19.02 6.39 11.01
C ASP A 19 -19.96 6.80 9.85
N LYS A 20 -19.44 6.72 8.62
CA LYS A 20 -20.15 6.99 7.36
C LYS A 20 -20.96 8.31 7.37
N GLY A 21 -20.43 9.36 8.03
CA GLY A 21 -21.12 10.65 8.14
C GLY A 21 -22.29 10.67 9.13
N SER A 22 -22.67 9.53 9.72
CA SER A 22 -23.78 9.41 10.64
C SER A 22 -23.39 9.80 12.07
N LYS A 23 -24.08 10.82 12.63
CA LYS A 23 -23.86 11.22 14.03
C LYS A 23 -24.37 10.15 15.02
N ALA A 24 -25.51 9.52 14.71
CA ALA A 24 -26.09 8.47 15.54
C ALA A 24 -25.23 7.19 15.50
N GLY A 25 -24.82 6.75 14.31
CA GLY A 25 -23.92 5.61 14.12
C GLY A 25 -22.60 5.81 14.84
N THR A 26 -21.99 7.00 14.71
CA THR A 26 -20.74 7.30 15.41
C THR A 26 -20.90 7.26 16.94
N ARG A 27 -21.99 7.80 17.49
CA ARG A 27 -22.26 7.73 18.94
C ARG A 27 -22.40 6.29 19.41
N LEU A 28 -23.16 5.46 18.70
CA LEU A 28 -23.31 4.05 19.04
C LEU A 28 -21.97 3.32 19.03
N ARG A 29 -21.15 3.54 18.01
CA ARG A 29 -19.80 2.96 17.91
C ARG A 29 -18.90 3.41 19.07
N VAL A 30 -18.93 4.70 19.44
CA VAL A 30 -18.17 5.23 20.59
C VAL A 30 -18.63 4.61 21.90
N ILE A 31 -19.94 4.41 22.09
CA ILE A 31 -20.48 3.71 23.28
C ILE A 31 -19.95 2.28 23.33
N ALA A 32 -20.01 1.54 22.22
CA ALA A 32 -19.47 0.18 22.13
C ALA A 32 -17.97 0.12 22.44
N MET A 33 -17.17 1.04 21.88
CA MET A 33 -15.72 1.09 22.16
C MET A 33 -15.42 1.37 23.64
N LYS A 34 -16.17 2.29 24.27
CA LYS A 34 -16.04 2.57 25.71
C LYS A 34 -16.43 1.37 26.55
N LEU A 35 -17.50 0.67 26.18
CA LEU A 35 -17.94 -0.54 26.85
C LEU A 35 -16.87 -1.64 26.76
N TYR A 36 -16.36 -1.92 25.55
CA TYR A 36 -15.30 -2.92 25.36
C TYR A 36 -14.04 -2.60 26.17
N LYS A 37 -13.69 -1.32 26.29
CA LYS A 37 -12.59 -0.90 27.16
C LYS A 37 -12.91 -1.11 28.64
N ALA A 38 -14.14 -0.80 29.08
CA ALA A 38 -14.57 -0.94 30.48
C ALA A 38 -14.62 -2.39 30.94
N ILE A 39 -15.10 -3.31 30.08
CA ILE A 39 -15.15 -4.75 30.35
C ILE A 39 -13.84 -5.47 29.97
N LYS A 40 -12.82 -4.72 29.57
CA LYS A 40 -11.46 -5.22 29.28
C LYS A 40 -11.41 -6.37 28.27
N VAL A 41 -12.25 -6.34 27.24
CA VAL A 41 -12.36 -7.40 26.20
C VAL A 41 -10.99 -7.84 25.65
N PHE A 42 -10.05 -6.91 25.53
CA PHE A 42 -8.71 -7.22 24.98
C PHE A 42 -7.78 -7.88 25.98
N ASP A 43 -8.13 -7.91 27.28
CA ASP A 43 -7.31 -8.59 28.29
C ASP A 43 -7.44 -10.11 28.17
N ASP A 44 -8.58 -10.60 27.64
CA ASP A 44 -8.84 -12.04 27.40
C ASP A 44 -8.19 -12.55 26.10
N VAL A 45 -7.57 -11.68 25.32
CA VAL A 45 -6.80 -12.07 24.14
C VAL A 45 -5.39 -12.47 24.58
N ASP A 46 -5.00 -13.70 24.33
CA ASP A 46 -3.67 -14.21 24.71
C ASP A 46 -2.58 -13.50 23.93
N HIS A 47 -2.75 -13.36 22.60
CA HIS A 47 -1.74 -12.79 21.74
C HIS A 47 -2.33 -12.11 20.50
N PHE A 48 -1.76 -10.97 20.11
CA PHE A 48 -2.08 -10.22 18.88
C PHE A 48 -0.98 -10.44 17.86
N ILE A 49 -1.38 -10.68 16.63
CA ILE A 49 -0.46 -10.76 15.48
C ILE A 49 -0.69 -9.54 14.58
N CYS A 50 0.36 -8.76 14.39
CA CYS A 50 0.40 -7.65 13.44
C CYS A 50 1.25 -8.04 12.22
N THR A 51 0.99 -7.42 11.08
CA THR A 51 1.72 -7.71 9.86
C THR A 51 3.00 -6.87 9.68
N CYS A 52 3.15 -5.77 10.44
CA CYS A 52 4.29 -4.86 10.38
C CYS A 52 4.53 -4.19 11.75
N GLU A 53 5.72 -3.68 11.97
CA GLU A 53 6.09 -3.01 13.22
C GLU A 53 5.32 -1.68 13.39
N PHE A 54 5.02 -0.97 12.29
CA PHE A 54 4.15 0.21 12.36
C PHE A 54 2.80 -0.12 13.02
N SER A 55 2.12 -1.17 12.58
CA SER A 55 0.83 -1.58 13.15
C SER A 55 0.97 -2.02 14.60
N LYS A 56 2.05 -2.73 14.95
CA LYS A 56 2.37 -3.11 16.33
C LYS A 56 2.54 -1.87 17.22
N ASN A 57 3.31 -0.89 16.78
CA ASN A 57 3.50 0.35 17.51
C ASN A 57 2.18 1.09 17.73
N LYS A 58 1.28 1.11 16.72
CA LYS A 58 -0.06 1.71 16.87
C LYS A 58 -0.94 0.97 17.89
N LEU A 59 -0.84 -0.35 17.98
CA LEU A 59 -1.55 -1.11 19.03
C LEU A 59 -0.97 -0.83 20.41
N ILE A 60 0.36 -0.71 20.55
CA ILE A 60 1.01 -0.34 21.82
C ILE A 60 0.57 1.06 22.25
N GLU A 61 0.60 2.05 21.34
CA GLU A 61 0.08 3.40 21.57
C GLU A 61 -1.40 3.39 22.00
N GLY A 62 -2.19 2.46 21.44
CA GLY A 62 -3.60 2.23 21.78
C GLY A 62 -3.83 1.56 23.15
N GLY A 63 -2.75 1.12 23.83
CA GLY A 63 -2.78 0.55 25.16
C GLY A 63 -2.71 -0.98 25.23
N ILE A 64 -2.44 -1.67 24.12
CA ILE A 64 -2.19 -3.11 24.15
C ILE A 64 -0.75 -3.37 24.64
N PRO A 65 -0.53 -4.26 25.65
CA PRO A 65 0.81 -4.52 26.16
C PRO A 65 1.73 -5.12 25.08
N ALA A 66 2.93 -4.55 24.92
CA ALA A 66 3.90 -4.96 23.91
C ALA A 66 4.24 -6.47 23.95
N LYS A 67 4.24 -7.06 25.16
CA LYS A 67 4.50 -8.50 25.34
C LYS A 67 3.43 -9.42 24.73
N LYS A 68 2.23 -8.89 24.50
CA LYS A 68 1.12 -9.62 23.85
C LYS A 68 1.10 -9.44 22.33
N ILE A 69 2.08 -8.74 21.73
CA ILE A 69 2.03 -8.41 20.30
C ILE A 69 3.28 -8.94 19.60
N SER A 70 3.09 -9.71 18.53
CA SER A 70 4.16 -10.14 17.63
C SER A 70 3.94 -9.64 16.21
N CYS A 71 5.04 -9.34 15.51
CA CYS A 71 5.02 -8.98 14.10
C CYS A 71 5.27 -10.21 13.24
N VAL A 72 4.23 -10.60 12.47
CA VAL A 72 4.28 -11.70 11.51
C VAL A 72 3.79 -11.17 10.16
N PRO A 73 4.70 -10.77 9.25
CA PRO A 73 4.32 -10.31 7.93
C PRO A 73 3.48 -11.33 7.16
N THR A 74 2.63 -10.87 6.26
CA THR A 74 2.03 -11.77 5.26
C THR A 74 3.13 -12.37 4.39
N PHE A 75 2.83 -13.43 3.69
CA PHE A 75 3.80 -14.13 2.84
C PHE A 75 3.29 -14.27 1.40
N ILE A 76 4.23 -14.55 0.52
CA ILE A 76 3.98 -14.98 -0.84
C ILE A 76 4.84 -16.21 -1.14
N ASP A 77 4.36 -17.12 -1.96
CA ASP A 77 5.14 -18.26 -2.43
C ASP A 77 6.00 -17.80 -3.61
N ALA A 78 7.15 -17.21 -3.27
CA ALA A 78 8.03 -16.63 -4.27
C ALA A 78 8.67 -17.71 -5.16
N ASP A 79 8.76 -18.95 -4.71
CA ASP A 79 9.36 -20.05 -5.47
C ASP A 79 8.49 -20.43 -6.69
N GLU A 80 7.18 -20.18 -6.63
CA GLU A 80 6.27 -20.37 -7.75
C GLU A 80 6.29 -19.23 -8.77
N ILE A 81 7.02 -18.13 -8.49
CA ILE A 81 7.03 -16.91 -9.29
C ILE A 81 8.42 -16.71 -9.90
N THR A 82 8.51 -16.70 -11.21
CA THR A 82 9.75 -16.36 -11.93
C THR A 82 9.91 -14.83 -11.98
N PRO A 83 10.97 -14.25 -11.39
CA PRO A 83 11.21 -12.82 -11.46
C PRO A 83 11.55 -12.38 -12.89
N CYS A 84 11.13 -11.19 -13.27
CA CYS A 84 11.41 -10.61 -14.58
C CYS A 84 12.00 -9.19 -14.40
N TYR A 85 13.22 -9.00 -14.84
CA TYR A 85 13.92 -7.72 -14.71
C TYR A 85 13.85 -6.83 -15.95
N GLU A 86 13.21 -7.32 -17.00
CA GLU A 86 12.89 -6.52 -18.19
C GLU A 86 11.60 -5.74 -17.96
N ASN A 87 11.41 -4.64 -18.70
CA ASN A 87 10.21 -3.84 -18.61
C ASN A 87 9.79 -3.25 -19.95
N ASP A 88 8.52 -2.90 -20.08
CA ASP A 88 7.90 -2.34 -21.29
C ASP A 88 7.59 -0.83 -21.15
N LYS A 89 8.42 -0.08 -20.41
CA LYS A 89 8.31 1.37 -20.21
C LYS A 89 6.95 1.83 -19.66
N TYR A 90 6.43 1.15 -18.65
CA TYR A 90 5.25 1.63 -17.94
C TYR A 90 5.39 1.47 -16.43
N PHE A 91 4.79 2.40 -15.73
CA PHE A 91 4.53 2.33 -14.29
C PHE A 91 3.18 1.67 -14.08
N LEU A 92 3.02 0.86 -13.03
CA LEU A 92 1.80 0.12 -12.81
C LEU A 92 1.19 0.45 -11.44
N PHE A 93 -0.04 0.93 -11.44
CA PHE A 93 -0.88 1.00 -10.25
C PHE A 93 -1.80 -0.23 -10.20
N LEU A 94 -1.82 -0.90 -9.04
CA LEU A 94 -2.67 -2.06 -8.78
C LEU A 94 -3.64 -1.79 -7.63
N GLY A 95 -4.93 -1.85 -7.90
CA GLY A 95 -5.93 -1.73 -6.86
C GLY A 95 -7.18 -0.97 -7.29
N ARG A 96 -8.14 -0.87 -6.38
CA ARG A 96 -9.35 -0.05 -6.59
C ARG A 96 -8.98 1.43 -6.65
N MET A 97 -9.65 2.20 -7.49
CA MET A 97 -9.47 3.65 -7.60
C MET A 97 -10.13 4.42 -6.44
N ALA A 98 -10.10 3.86 -5.24
CA ALA A 98 -10.63 4.48 -4.04
C ALA A 98 -9.73 5.64 -3.56
N HIS A 99 -10.32 6.69 -3.03
CA HIS A 99 -9.63 7.91 -2.57
C HIS A 99 -8.40 7.62 -1.71
N GLN A 100 -8.51 6.67 -0.76
CA GLN A 100 -7.41 6.31 0.13
C GLN A 100 -6.22 5.66 -0.57
N LYS A 101 -6.41 5.10 -1.78
CA LYS A 101 -5.32 4.52 -2.58
C LYS A 101 -4.51 5.58 -3.33
N GLY A 102 -5.01 6.81 -3.39
CA GLY A 102 -4.28 7.96 -3.90
C GLY A 102 -3.98 7.91 -5.40
N THR A 103 -4.76 7.18 -6.19
CA THR A 103 -4.59 7.02 -7.64
C THR A 103 -4.43 8.36 -8.37
N ILE A 104 -5.15 9.38 -7.90
CA ILE A 104 -5.08 10.73 -8.49
C ILE A 104 -3.65 11.28 -8.48
N TYR A 105 -2.87 11.05 -7.42
CA TYR A 105 -1.49 11.56 -7.33
C TYR A 105 -0.55 10.89 -8.33
N ALA A 106 -0.78 9.61 -8.64
CA ALA A 106 -0.03 8.93 -9.70
C ALA A 106 -0.39 9.50 -11.08
N ILE A 107 -1.67 9.79 -11.33
CA ILE A 107 -2.12 10.42 -12.58
C ILE A 107 -1.56 11.84 -12.71
N GLU A 108 -1.63 12.64 -11.65
CA GLU A 108 -1.04 13.98 -11.61
C GLU A 108 0.46 13.98 -11.90
N ALA A 109 1.18 12.99 -11.40
CA ALA A 109 2.62 12.84 -11.64
C ALA A 109 2.94 12.70 -13.14
N MET A 110 2.05 12.05 -13.91
CA MET A 110 2.24 11.89 -15.36
C MET A 110 2.25 13.21 -16.14
N LYS A 111 1.75 14.29 -15.57
CA LYS A 111 1.86 15.64 -16.19
C LYS A 111 3.30 16.09 -16.38
N TYR A 112 4.20 15.64 -15.50
CA TYR A 112 5.63 15.96 -15.54
C TYR A 112 6.43 14.99 -16.43
N LEU A 113 5.80 13.90 -16.90
CA LEU A 113 6.42 12.88 -17.74
C LEU A 113 5.82 12.85 -19.17
N LYS A 114 5.12 13.91 -19.59
CA LYS A 114 4.45 13.98 -20.90
C LYS A 114 5.40 13.74 -22.08
N ASP A 115 6.62 14.22 -21.98
CA ASP A 115 7.62 14.17 -23.06
C ASP A 115 8.46 12.88 -23.04
N THR A 116 8.01 11.84 -22.32
CA THR A 116 8.67 10.53 -22.25
C THR A 116 7.84 9.46 -22.95
N ASP A 117 8.44 8.31 -23.26
CA ASP A 117 7.72 7.14 -23.80
C ASP A 117 6.97 6.33 -22.71
N PHE A 118 7.10 6.73 -21.45
CA PHE A 118 6.49 6.02 -20.35
C PHE A 118 5.01 6.35 -20.18
N VAL A 119 4.24 5.34 -19.80
CA VAL A 119 2.82 5.48 -19.48
C VAL A 119 2.53 4.95 -18.07
N LEU A 120 1.44 5.41 -17.47
CA LEU A 120 0.88 4.84 -16.26
C LEU A 120 -0.25 3.90 -16.61
N LYS A 121 -0.11 2.61 -16.29
CA LYS A 121 -1.21 1.64 -16.38
C LYS A 121 -1.91 1.54 -15.03
N ILE A 122 -3.23 1.65 -15.05
CA ILE A 122 -4.08 1.53 -13.87
C ILE A 122 -4.91 0.26 -14.01
N THR A 123 -4.65 -0.70 -13.12
CA THR A 123 -5.29 -2.02 -13.13
C THR A 123 -6.13 -2.16 -11.87
N GLY A 124 -7.42 -2.38 -12.03
CA GLY A 124 -8.35 -2.55 -10.92
C GLY A 124 -9.80 -2.48 -11.39
N GLN A 125 -10.70 -2.70 -10.45
CA GLN A 125 -12.12 -2.57 -10.75
C GLN A 125 -12.45 -1.10 -10.98
N VAL A 126 -12.97 -0.82 -12.16
CA VAL A 126 -13.59 0.47 -12.51
C VAL A 126 -15.05 0.39 -12.13
N SER A 127 -15.57 1.41 -11.48
CA SER A 127 -16.99 1.53 -11.12
C SER A 127 -17.54 2.85 -11.66
N ASP A 128 -18.87 2.97 -11.65
CA ASP A 128 -19.54 4.23 -12.00
C ASP A 128 -19.59 5.20 -10.80
N SER A 129 -18.67 5.07 -9.84
CA SER A 129 -18.61 5.96 -8.68
C SER A 129 -18.26 7.39 -9.08
N GLU A 130 -18.71 8.35 -8.29
CA GLU A 130 -18.33 9.77 -8.48
C GLU A 130 -16.81 9.96 -8.45
N GLU A 131 -16.10 9.15 -7.66
CA GLU A 131 -14.63 9.16 -7.57
C GLU A 131 -13.98 8.72 -8.89
N ASP A 132 -14.47 7.63 -9.49
CA ASP A 132 -13.93 7.12 -10.77
C ASP A 132 -14.23 8.11 -11.91
N GLN A 133 -15.44 8.67 -11.93
CA GLN A 133 -15.82 9.69 -12.92
C GLN A 133 -14.95 10.96 -12.79
N ALA A 134 -14.65 11.40 -11.57
CA ALA A 134 -13.76 12.53 -11.33
C ALA A 134 -12.33 12.27 -11.84
N ILE A 135 -11.83 11.04 -11.69
CA ILE A 135 -10.52 10.62 -12.22
C ILE A 135 -10.51 10.67 -13.75
N TRP A 136 -11.53 10.10 -14.41
CA TRP A 136 -11.65 10.16 -15.87
C TRP A 136 -11.70 11.59 -16.41
N LYS A 137 -12.54 12.41 -15.79
CA LYS A 137 -12.65 13.83 -16.13
C LYS A 137 -11.30 14.55 -15.99
N TYR A 138 -10.57 14.27 -14.89
CA TYR A 138 -9.25 14.85 -14.69
C TYR A 138 -8.26 14.47 -15.79
N VAL A 139 -8.24 13.22 -16.24
CA VAL A 139 -7.39 12.75 -17.34
C VAL A 139 -7.69 13.52 -18.61
N GLN A 140 -8.96 13.68 -18.99
CA GLN A 140 -9.41 14.40 -20.17
C GLN A 140 -9.06 15.90 -20.09
N GLU A 141 -9.41 16.58 -18.99
CA GLU A 141 -9.15 18.02 -18.80
C GLU A 141 -7.65 18.36 -18.85
N ASN A 142 -6.78 17.43 -18.48
CA ASN A 142 -5.33 17.63 -18.47
C ASN A 142 -4.63 17.03 -19.71
N LYS A 143 -5.37 16.47 -20.67
CA LYS A 143 -4.85 15.85 -21.91
C LYS A 143 -3.79 14.79 -21.59
N LEU A 144 -4.20 13.80 -20.77
CA LEU A 144 -3.34 12.70 -20.32
C LEU A 144 -3.77 11.35 -20.88
N GLU A 145 -4.67 11.31 -21.87
CA GLU A 145 -5.22 10.08 -22.43
C GLU A 145 -4.15 9.17 -23.03
N ASP A 146 -3.09 9.75 -23.60
CA ASP A 146 -1.94 9.02 -24.15
C ASP A 146 -0.95 8.57 -23.06
N LYS A 147 -1.08 9.06 -21.82
CA LYS A 147 -0.18 8.81 -20.71
C LYS A 147 -0.77 7.94 -19.60
N VAL A 148 -2.08 7.81 -19.56
CA VAL A 148 -2.81 7.05 -18.54
C VAL A 148 -3.70 6.02 -19.20
N VAL A 149 -3.40 4.75 -18.99
CA VAL A 149 -4.10 3.62 -19.59
C VAL A 149 -4.83 2.84 -18.51
N PHE A 150 -6.16 2.85 -18.56
CA PHE A 150 -6.98 2.02 -17.69
C PHE A 150 -7.15 0.63 -18.29
N THR A 151 -6.58 -0.38 -17.66
CA THR A 151 -6.59 -1.76 -18.19
C THR A 151 -7.81 -2.57 -17.77
N GLY A 152 -8.62 -2.03 -16.85
CA GLY A 152 -9.69 -2.75 -16.19
C GLY A 152 -9.17 -3.76 -15.16
N PHE A 153 -10.08 -4.56 -14.62
CA PHE A 153 -9.74 -5.64 -13.69
C PHE A 153 -9.02 -6.79 -14.45
N LYS A 154 -7.89 -7.21 -13.90
CA LYS A 154 -7.09 -8.31 -14.43
C LYS A 154 -6.81 -9.34 -13.36
N HIS A 155 -6.70 -10.62 -13.76
CA HIS A 155 -6.37 -11.74 -12.87
C HIS A 155 -5.55 -12.79 -13.60
N GLY A 156 -4.97 -13.74 -12.86
CA GLY A 156 -4.16 -14.84 -13.40
C GLY A 156 -3.06 -14.34 -14.32
N LYS A 157 -2.83 -15.04 -15.43
CA LYS A 157 -1.72 -14.75 -16.36
C LYS A 157 -1.70 -13.34 -16.94
N GLU A 158 -2.87 -12.70 -17.09
CA GLU A 158 -2.90 -11.30 -17.57
C GLU A 158 -2.35 -10.35 -16.52
N LEU A 159 -2.70 -10.53 -15.25
CA LEU A 159 -2.17 -9.74 -14.14
C LEU A 159 -0.67 -10.01 -13.95
N GLU A 160 -0.27 -11.28 -13.95
CA GLU A 160 1.13 -11.70 -13.86
C GLU A 160 2.00 -11.01 -14.92
N LYS A 161 1.53 -11.01 -16.20
CA LYS A 161 2.21 -10.31 -17.29
C LYS A 161 2.30 -8.80 -17.05
N LEU A 162 1.23 -8.19 -16.54
CA LEU A 162 1.25 -6.74 -16.22
C LEU A 162 2.24 -6.42 -15.10
N ILE A 163 2.33 -7.26 -14.07
CA ILE A 163 3.29 -7.02 -12.99
C ILE A 163 4.71 -7.27 -13.49
N SER A 164 4.95 -8.43 -14.12
CA SER A 164 6.30 -8.86 -14.53
C SER A 164 6.97 -7.94 -15.56
N ARG A 165 6.18 -7.22 -16.37
CA ARG A 165 6.71 -6.31 -17.41
C ARG A 165 6.67 -4.83 -17.00
N ALA A 166 6.20 -4.49 -15.79
CA ALA A 166 6.23 -3.12 -15.29
C ALA A 166 7.67 -2.65 -15.03
N THR A 167 7.91 -1.34 -15.15
CA THR A 167 9.16 -0.71 -14.72
C THR A 167 9.23 -0.62 -13.19
N CYS A 168 8.13 -0.21 -12.57
CA CYS A 168 7.92 -0.24 -11.13
C CYS A 168 6.42 -0.29 -10.82
N ILE A 169 6.10 -0.70 -9.59
CA ILE A 169 4.74 -0.60 -9.07
C ILE A 169 4.60 0.70 -8.28
N VAL A 170 3.49 1.41 -8.45
CA VAL A 170 3.22 2.69 -7.77
C VAL A 170 2.16 2.50 -6.70
N CYS A 171 2.52 2.79 -5.45
CA CYS A 171 1.65 2.68 -4.27
C CYS A 171 1.45 4.06 -3.60
N PRO A 172 0.63 4.97 -4.17
CA PRO A 172 0.52 6.37 -3.73
C PRO A 172 -0.53 6.54 -2.61
N ALA A 173 -0.69 5.55 -1.74
CA ALA A 173 -1.69 5.57 -0.69
C ALA A 173 -1.57 6.80 0.22
N ILE A 174 -2.73 7.36 0.60
CA ILE A 174 -2.83 8.52 1.51
C ILE A 174 -3.38 8.15 2.89
N TRP A 175 -3.31 6.89 3.20
CA TRP A 175 -3.86 6.29 4.40
C TRP A 175 -2.93 5.15 4.86
N TYR A 176 -2.99 4.78 6.13
CA TYR A 176 -2.22 3.67 6.65
C TYR A 176 -2.71 2.34 6.06
N GLU A 177 -1.87 1.71 5.26
CA GLU A 177 -2.05 0.33 4.87
C GLU A 177 -1.58 -0.58 6.02
N ASN A 178 -2.19 -1.75 6.16
CA ASN A 178 -1.72 -2.71 7.15
C ASN A 178 -0.42 -3.40 6.68
N MET A 179 -0.54 -4.14 5.58
CA MET A 179 0.59 -4.64 4.80
C MET A 179 0.08 -4.87 3.36
N PRO A 180 0.40 -3.98 2.43
CA PRO A 180 -0.14 -4.09 1.08
C PRO A 180 0.49 -5.27 0.33
N ASN A 181 -0.34 -6.30 0.03
CA ASN A 181 0.09 -7.47 -0.74
C ASN A 181 0.72 -7.07 -2.07
N THR A 182 0.23 -5.99 -2.70
CA THR A 182 0.78 -5.44 -3.94
C THR A 182 2.29 -5.20 -3.86
N VAL A 183 2.84 -4.83 -2.70
CA VAL A 183 4.29 -4.62 -2.53
C VAL A 183 5.03 -5.95 -2.54
N ILE A 184 4.57 -6.94 -1.77
CA ILE A 184 5.25 -8.25 -1.74
C ILE A 184 5.07 -9.01 -3.05
N GLU A 185 3.94 -8.85 -3.73
CA GLU A 185 3.72 -9.36 -5.10
C GLU A 185 4.71 -8.73 -6.09
N ALA A 186 4.86 -7.39 -6.06
CA ALA A 186 5.85 -6.70 -6.88
C ALA A 186 7.26 -7.25 -6.64
N TYR A 187 7.65 -7.41 -5.39
CA TYR A 187 8.94 -7.95 -4.98
C TYR A 187 9.15 -9.38 -5.49
N ALA A 188 8.13 -10.24 -5.40
CA ALA A 188 8.19 -11.59 -5.93
C ALA A 188 8.46 -11.64 -7.44
N TYR A 189 7.90 -10.70 -8.20
CA TYR A 189 8.19 -10.53 -9.63
C TYR A 189 9.51 -9.78 -9.93
N GLY A 190 10.29 -9.42 -8.92
CA GLY A 190 11.53 -8.66 -9.09
C GLY A 190 11.27 -7.20 -9.52
N LYS A 191 10.17 -6.60 -9.06
CA LYS A 191 9.80 -5.21 -9.40
C LYS A 191 9.97 -4.28 -8.22
N PRO A 192 10.65 -3.14 -8.41
CA PRO A 192 10.75 -2.12 -7.38
C PRO A 192 9.39 -1.43 -7.18
N VAL A 193 9.24 -0.82 -6.01
CA VAL A 193 8.00 -0.09 -5.65
C VAL A 193 8.30 1.38 -5.42
N VAL A 194 7.48 2.28 -5.98
CA VAL A 194 7.47 3.70 -5.62
C VAL A 194 6.26 3.94 -4.72
N ALA A 195 6.50 4.26 -3.46
CA ALA A 195 5.45 4.32 -2.44
C ALA A 195 5.43 5.64 -1.67
N SER A 196 4.25 6.00 -1.17
CA SER A 196 4.12 7.10 -0.20
C SER A 196 4.91 6.80 1.07
N ARG A 197 5.65 7.78 1.58
CA ARG A 197 6.41 7.70 2.85
C ARG A 197 5.45 7.75 4.04
N ILE A 198 4.68 6.67 4.23
CA ILE A 198 3.65 6.61 5.26
C ILE A 198 3.43 5.18 5.78
N GLY A 199 3.25 5.06 7.10
CA GLY A 199 2.84 3.81 7.75
C GLY A 199 3.70 2.61 7.37
N SER A 200 3.05 1.50 7.08
CA SER A 200 3.72 0.26 6.67
C SER A 200 4.45 0.38 5.33
N LEU A 201 4.01 1.24 4.42
CA LEU A 201 4.71 1.47 3.15
C LEU A 201 6.13 2.01 3.38
N ALA A 202 6.29 2.95 4.32
CA ALA A 202 7.60 3.50 4.68
C ALA A 202 8.49 2.52 5.45
N GLU A 203 7.92 1.45 6.00
CA GLU A 203 8.67 0.36 6.65
C GLU A 203 9.09 -0.72 5.65
N ILE A 204 8.20 -1.10 4.74
CA ILE A 204 8.42 -2.23 3.82
C ILE A 204 9.29 -1.83 2.64
N VAL A 205 9.10 -0.62 2.12
CA VAL A 205 9.90 -0.10 1.00
C VAL A 205 11.16 0.56 1.56
N GLU A 206 12.28 -0.11 1.40
CA GLU A 206 13.59 0.42 1.76
C GLU A 206 14.07 1.38 0.65
N ASP A 207 14.11 2.70 0.99
CA ASP A 207 14.37 3.77 0.02
C ASP A 207 15.74 3.62 -0.65
N ASN A 208 15.78 3.68 -1.99
CA ASN A 208 16.96 3.41 -2.83
C ASN A 208 17.53 1.99 -2.78
N ILE A 209 16.85 1.05 -2.09
CA ILE A 209 17.23 -0.36 -2.01
C ILE A 209 16.19 -1.21 -2.73
N THR A 210 14.95 -1.27 -2.24
CA THR A 210 13.87 -2.05 -2.86
C THR A 210 12.87 -1.22 -3.65
N GLY A 211 13.03 0.10 -3.61
CA GLY A 211 12.16 1.05 -4.26
C GLY A 211 12.50 2.48 -3.93
N LEU A 212 11.57 3.39 -4.14
CA LEU A 212 11.72 4.81 -3.83
C LEU A 212 10.53 5.28 -2.99
N LEU A 213 10.80 6.12 -2.01
CA LEU A 213 9.78 6.74 -1.18
C LEU A 213 9.58 8.21 -1.57
N PHE A 214 8.32 8.62 -1.67
CA PHE A 214 7.95 10.02 -1.94
C PHE A 214 7.02 10.56 -0.85
N GLU A 215 6.98 11.88 -0.70
CA GLU A 215 6.12 12.55 0.27
C GLU A 215 4.64 12.35 -0.08
N MET A 216 3.87 11.87 0.88
CA MET A 216 2.43 11.60 0.73
C MET A 216 1.68 12.81 0.16
N LYS A 217 0.83 12.59 -0.86
CA LYS A 217 0.06 13.62 -1.56
C LYS A 217 0.91 14.63 -2.38
N ASN A 218 2.18 14.35 -2.60
CA ASN A 218 3.05 15.19 -3.41
C ASN A 218 3.30 14.56 -4.78
N SER A 219 2.43 14.90 -5.74
CA SER A 219 2.52 14.38 -7.12
C SER A 219 3.81 14.80 -7.83
N LYS A 220 4.41 15.94 -7.44
CA LYS A 220 5.67 16.41 -8.01
C LYS A 220 6.84 15.56 -7.53
N ASP A 221 6.92 15.28 -6.23
CA ASP A 221 7.94 14.39 -5.68
C ASP A 221 7.80 12.97 -6.24
N LEU A 222 6.54 12.47 -6.37
CA LEU A 222 6.30 11.20 -7.05
C LEU A 222 6.84 11.22 -8.49
N ALA A 223 6.58 12.28 -9.24
CA ALA A 223 7.09 12.44 -10.59
C ALA A 223 8.63 12.46 -10.64
N GLU A 224 9.29 13.10 -9.68
CA GLU A 224 10.76 13.09 -9.54
C GLU A 224 11.30 11.67 -9.30
N LYS A 225 10.60 10.85 -8.49
CA LYS A 225 10.97 9.43 -8.28
C LYS A 225 10.76 8.59 -9.55
N LEU A 226 9.64 8.81 -10.26
CA LEU A 226 9.37 8.12 -11.52
C LEU A 226 10.35 8.54 -12.62
N TRP A 227 10.75 9.80 -12.65
CA TRP A 227 11.73 10.34 -13.61
C TRP A 227 13.09 9.64 -13.50
N ARG A 228 13.49 9.20 -12.30
CA ARG A 228 14.71 8.43 -12.11
C ARG A 228 14.70 7.12 -12.90
N PHE A 229 13.56 6.44 -13.01
CA PHE A 229 13.43 5.23 -13.83
C PHE A 229 13.49 5.51 -15.33
N VAL A 230 13.23 6.74 -15.74
CA VAL A 230 13.37 7.18 -17.15
C VAL A 230 14.84 7.45 -17.48
N THR A 231 15.59 8.05 -16.55
CA THR A 231 16.93 8.61 -16.80
C THR A 231 18.09 7.76 -16.27
N GLU A 232 17.87 6.97 -15.21
CA GLU A 232 18.90 6.12 -14.62
C GLU A 232 18.81 4.71 -15.21
N GLU A 233 19.68 4.41 -16.17
CA GLU A 233 19.73 3.08 -16.79
C GLU A 233 20.00 1.99 -15.76
N GLY A 234 19.26 0.89 -15.84
CA GLY A 234 19.40 -0.24 -14.91
C GLY A 234 18.82 -0.05 -13.50
N LEU A 235 18.29 1.14 -13.17
CA LEU A 235 17.70 1.40 -11.84
C LEU A 235 16.61 0.39 -11.49
N SER A 236 15.65 0.16 -12.39
CA SER A 236 14.56 -0.81 -12.19
C SER A 236 15.08 -2.22 -11.89
N ARG A 237 16.08 -2.67 -12.65
CA ARG A 237 16.71 -3.98 -12.45
C ARG A 237 17.40 -4.08 -11.10
N ARG A 238 18.23 -3.09 -10.76
CA ARG A 238 18.98 -3.07 -9.51
C ARG A 238 18.07 -3.13 -8.29
N LEU A 239 17.10 -2.21 -8.22
CA LEU A 239 16.15 -2.18 -7.09
C LEU A 239 15.24 -3.41 -7.09
N GLY A 240 14.90 -3.95 -8.26
CA GLY A 240 14.07 -5.15 -8.38
C GLY A 240 14.77 -6.42 -7.92
N MET A 241 16.08 -6.53 -8.11
CA MET A 241 16.88 -7.67 -7.59
C MET A 241 16.91 -7.65 -6.05
N GLU A 242 17.19 -6.52 -5.45
CA GLU A 242 17.17 -6.34 -4.00
C GLU A 242 15.77 -6.62 -3.42
N ALA A 243 14.72 -6.12 -4.10
CA ALA A 243 13.33 -6.36 -3.71
C ALA A 243 13.00 -7.87 -3.69
N ARG A 244 13.45 -8.61 -4.71
CA ARG A 244 13.27 -10.06 -4.80
C ARG A 244 14.02 -10.79 -3.67
N GLU A 245 15.26 -10.44 -3.40
CA GLU A 245 16.03 -11.02 -2.31
C GLU A 245 15.35 -10.81 -0.95
N ILE A 246 14.88 -9.59 -0.68
CA ILE A 246 14.13 -9.30 0.55
C ILE A 246 12.82 -10.08 0.62
N CYS A 247 12.13 -10.28 -0.50
CA CYS A 247 10.93 -11.10 -0.57
C CYS A 247 11.19 -12.53 -0.11
N GLU A 248 12.21 -13.16 -0.64
CA GLU A 248 12.61 -14.54 -0.32
C GLU A 248 13.03 -14.69 1.15
N GLN A 249 13.75 -13.71 1.68
CA GLN A 249 14.25 -13.75 3.07
C GLN A 249 13.16 -13.44 4.10
N LYS A 250 12.37 -12.38 3.89
CA LYS A 250 11.47 -11.85 4.92
C LYS A 250 10.01 -12.29 4.74
N TYR A 251 9.58 -12.54 3.49
CA TYR A 251 8.16 -12.74 3.15
C TYR A 251 7.88 -14.14 2.58
N SER A 252 8.78 -15.12 2.78
CA SER A 252 8.55 -16.49 2.40
C SER A 252 7.58 -17.20 3.34
N LYS A 253 6.88 -18.21 2.81
CA LYS A 253 5.96 -19.09 3.55
C LYS A 253 6.62 -19.72 4.77
N ASP A 254 7.85 -20.21 4.63
CA ASP A 254 8.59 -20.83 5.71
C ASP A 254 8.91 -19.86 6.85
N THR A 255 9.30 -18.62 6.50
CA THR A 255 9.55 -17.58 7.50
C THR A 255 8.28 -17.19 8.24
N HIS A 256 7.17 -17.07 7.54
CA HIS A 256 5.85 -16.82 8.14
C HIS A 256 5.45 -17.94 9.10
N MET A 257 5.47 -19.20 8.63
CA MET A 257 5.06 -20.36 9.41
C MET A 257 5.93 -20.57 10.66
N ARG A 258 7.24 -20.39 10.56
CA ARG A 258 8.14 -20.47 11.74
C ARG A 258 7.75 -19.45 12.81
N LYS A 259 7.42 -18.22 12.43
CA LYS A 259 6.98 -17.18 13.37
C LYS A 259 5.64 -17.53 14.02
N VAL A 260 4.66 -17.98 13.23
CA VAL A 260 3.34 -18.39 13.74
C VAL A 260 3.46 -19.56 14.73
N ILE A 261 4.19 -20.61 14.36
CA ILE A 261 4.39 -21.80 15.22
C ILE A 261 5.09 -21.40 16.54
N LYS A 262 6.06 -20.48 16.48
CA LYS A 262 6.72 -20.00 17.70
C LYS A 262 5.74 -19.32 18.66
N ILE A 263 4.80 -18.53 18.14
CA ILE A 263 3.77 -17.86 18.95
C ILE A 263 2.81 -18.88 19.56
N LEU A 264 2.38 -19.88 18.77
CA LEU A 264 1.43 -20.90 19.25
C LEU A 264 2.02 -21.84 20.30
N ARG A 265 3.37 -21.89 20.43
CA ARG A 265 4.07 -22.72 21.43
C ARG A 265 4.52 -21.93 22.66
N SER A 266 4.39 -20.61 22.66
CA SER A 266 4.76 -19.76 23.80
C SER A 266 3.60 -19.57 24.76
#